data_1c7911c7074a2ae85cc24ed017e0998f
#
_entry.id   1c7911c7074a2ae85cc24ed017e0998f
#
_cell.length_a   1.000
_cell.length_b   1.000
_cell.length_c   1.000
_cell.angle_alpha   90.00
_cell.angle_beta   90.00
_cell.angle_gamma   90.00
#
_symmetry.space_group_name_H-M   'P 1'
#
loop_
_entity.id
_entity.type
_entity.pdbx_description
1 polymer ?
#
loop_
_entity_poly.entity_id
_entity_poly.type
_entity_poly.pdbx_seq_one_letter_code
_entity_poly.pdbx_strand_id
1 'polypeptide(L)'
;MKKYLIFGVLFCFLSVAFVLSCNNKKNEEVEETIITGKTSILVDETLLPIIEDQLAVFESKYKAKITLQPKSESECLIDLTSYKTKILILPRKLTSSEITFFEQKKIKPQQTQFATDGLALIKNKKSNDTLIDLSDIENFLNQKPSKIKGMVFDNPNSSSVSYFTKLAHVSKLPTENVFSFKTNDEVIKYISENDGYIGVVGMNWISQPTNASLKYLNTINVLSVQSRDKKEYVYPSQDNLAMQKYPLARDLYIINCQGYDGLGMGFASFLAGEVGQRIILKSGLVPFKTPGRKIRITSK
;
A
#
# COMPACT_ATOMS: atom_id res chain seq x y z
N MET A 1 -15.27 61.21 46.39
CA MET A 1 -14.40 60.05 46.70
C MET A 1 -14.93 58.69 46.22
N LYS A 2 -16.19 58.35 46.42
CA LYS A 2 -16.75 56.99 45.97
C LYS A 2 -16.67 56.79 44.45
N LYS A 3 -16.80 57.80 43.59
CA LYS A 3 -16.76 57.60 42.12
C LYS A 3 -15.35 57.23 41.59
N TYR A 4 -14.29 57.72 42.20
CA TYR A 4 -12.90 57.40 41.81
C TYR A 4 -12.50 55.99 42.26
N LEU A 5 -13.06 55.47 43.36
CA LEU A 5 -12.81 54.13 43.85
C LEU A 5 -13.44 53.10 42.89
N ILE A 6 -14.63 53.35 42.37
CA ILE A 6 -15.33 52.47 41.42
C ILE A 6 -14.57 52.42 40.09
N PHE A 7 -14.02 53.56 39.63
CA PHE A 7 -13.23 53.60 38.39
C PHE A 7 -11.90 52.85 38.51
N GLY A 8 -11.23 52.92 39.68
CA GLY A 8 -10.01 52.17 39.97
C GLY A 8 -10.23 50.63 40.00
N VAL A 9 -11.34 50.21 40.61
CA VAL A 9 -11.67 48.76 40.67
C VAL A 9 -12.04 48.23 39.27
N LEU A 10 -12.77 49.01 38.47
CA LEU A 10 -13.14 48.64 37.11
C LEU A 10 -11.90 48.52 36.19
N PHE A 11 -10.92 49.42 36.35
CA PHE A 11 -9.66 49.42 35.60
C PHE A 11 -8.77 48.21 35.98
N CYS A 12 -8.71 47.85 37.27
CA CYS A 12 -8.02 46.63 37.72
C CYS A 12 -8.68 45.34 37.18
N PHE A 13 -10.01 45.29 37.11
CA PHE A 13 -10.70 44.11 36.56
C PHE A 13 -10.46 43.97 35.04
N LEU A 14 -10.43 45.08 34.29
CA LEU A 14 -10.10 45.08 32.87
C LEU A 14 -8.64 44.63 32.61
N SER A 15 -7.69 45.08 33.42
CA SER A 15 -6.29 44.70 33.29
C SER A 15 -6.04 43.23 33.60
N VAL A 16 -6.74 42.65 34.61
CA VAL A 16 -6.67 41.21 34.93
C VAL A 16 -7.31 40.36 33.85
N ALA A 17 -8.43 40.82 33.25
CA ALA A 17 -9.06 40.15 32.12
C ALA A 17 -8.15 40.13 30.87
N PHE A 18 -7.37 41.19 30.64
CA PHE A 18 -6.41 41.24 29.52
C PHE A 18 -5.22 40.28 29.70
N VAL A 19 -4.73 40.12 30.92
CA VAL A 19 -3.63 39.21 31.24
C VAL A 19 -4.07 37.76 31.16
N LEU A 20 -5.32 37.42 31.52
CA LEU A 20 -5.89 36.08 31.39
C LEU A 20 -6.19 35.69 29.94
N SER A 21 -6.49 36.67 29.08
CA SER A 21 -6.73 36.43 27.63
C SER A 21 -5.46 36.12 26.84
N CYS A 22 -4.28 36.54 27.32
CA CYS A 22 -2.99 36.23 26.68
C CYS A 22 -2.42 34.85 27.02
N ASN A 23 -3.06 34.10 27.91
CA ASN A 23 -2.56 32.76 28.32
C ASN A 23 -3.28 31.58 27.61
N ASN A 24 -3.92 31.86 26.48
CA ASN A 24 -4.23 30.78 25.54
C ASN A 24 -2.88 30.26 25.02
N LYS A 25 -2.40 29.17 25.63
CA LYS A 25 -1.44 28.30 24.96
C LYS A 25 -2.06 27.94 23.61
N LYS A 26 -1.67 28.64 22.54
CA LYS A 26 -1.73 28.09 21.20
C LYS A 26 -1.03 26.77 21.34
N ASN A 27 -1.77 25.66 21.25
CA ASN A 27 -1.16 24.43 20.82
C ASN A 27 -0.39 24.83 19.55
N GLU A 28 0.92 24.88 19.61
CA GLU A 28 1.75 25.02 18.42
C GLU A 28 1.41 23.80 17.59
N GLU A 29 0.44 23.94 16.68
CA GLU A 29 0.29 23.00 15.60
C GLU A 29 1.64 23.01 14.90
N VAL A 30 2.39 21.93 15.08
CA VAL A 30 3.69 21.78 14.43
C VAL A 30 3.42 21.89 12.95
N GLU A 31 3.92 23.00 12.35
CA GLU A 31 3.73 23.28 10.93
C GLU A 31 4.23 22.09 10.11
N GLU A 32 3.37 21.56 9.23
CA GLU A 32 3.70 20.40 8.41
C GLU A 32 4.81 20.79 7.42
N THR A 33 5.91 20.06 7.47
CA THR A 33 7.01 20.14 6.51
C THR A 33 7.26 18.74 5.90
N ILE A 34 8.25 18.61 5.06
CA ILE A 34 8.63 17.33 4.48
C ILE A 34 9.12 16.29 5.51
N ILE A 35 9.51 16.71 6.72
CA ILE A 35 10.08 15.83 7.77
C ILE A 35 9.48 16.06 9.16
N THR A 36 8.53 16.95 9.32
CA THR A 36 7.87 17.24 10.61
C THR A 36 6.36 17.40 10.43
N GLY A 37 5.60 17.14 11.49
CA GLY A 37 4.15 17.35 11.50
C GLY A 37 3.36 16.05 11.58
N LYS A 38 2.08 16.13 11.24
CA LYS A 38 1.15 14.99 11.27
C LYS A 38 0.33 14.95 9.99
N THR A 39 0.19 13.76 9.41
CA THR A 39 -0.67 13.53 8.24
C THR A 39 -1.25 12.11 8.25
N SER A 40 -2.16 11.84 7.33
CA SER A 40 -2.66 10.48 7.07
C SER A 40 -2.42 10.10 5.62
N ILE A 41 -2.13 8.83 5.40
CA ILE A 41 -1.90 8.25 4.08
C ILE A 41 -2.84 7.06 3.93
N LEU A 42 -3.64 7.04 2.86
CA LEU A 42 -4.38 5.85 2.47
C LEU A 42 -3.42 4.85 1.82
N VAL A 43 -3.57 3.60 2.18
CA VAL A 43 -2.75 2.51 1.65
C VAL A 43 -3.66 1.41 1.14
N ASP A 44 -3.45 0.98 -0.10
CA ASP A 44 -4.07 -0.26 -0.56
C ASP A 44 -3.69 -1.39 0.41
N GLU A 45 -4.69 -2.10 0.93
CA GLU A 45 -4.51 -3.10 2.00
C GLU A 45 -3.47 -4.15 1.61
N THR A 46 -3.39 -4.51 0.32
CA THR A 46 -2.41 -5.49 -0.17
C THR A 46 -0.95 -5.07 0.06
N LEU A 47 -0.68 -3.79 0.29
CA LEU A 47 0.66 -3.21 0.45
C LEU A 47 0.99 -2.88 1.92
N LEU A 48 0.05 -3.07 2.85
CA LEU A 48 0.19 -2.60 4.23
C LEU A 48 1.50 -3.04 4.89
N PRO A 49 1.92 -4.32 4.88
CA PRO A 49 3.11 -4.76 5.60
C PRO A 49 4.39 -4.01 5.19
N ILE A 50 4.62 -3.84 3.89
CA ILE A 50 5.83 -3.14 3.42
C ILE A 50 5.79 -1.65 3.73
N ILE A 51 4.61 -1.03 3.78
CA ILE A 51 4.50 0.39 4.10
C ILE A 51 4.64 0.63 5.61
N GLU A 52 4.19 -0.28 6.47
CA GLU A 52 4.44 -0.23 7.92
C GLU A 52 5.94 -0.26 8.24
N ASP A 53 6.70 -1.14 7.60
CA ASP A 53 8.16 -1.19 7.75
C ASP A 53 8.84 0.11 7.31
N GLN A 54 8.42 0.68 6.19
CA GLN A 54 8.92 1.97 5.70
C GLN A 54 8.63 3.08 6.69
N LEU A 55 7.39 3.14 7.19
CA LEU A 55 6.92 4.16 8.12
C LEU A 55 7.67 4.08 9.45
N ALA A 56 7.86 2.88 10.00
CA ALA A 56 8.58 2.70 11.26
C ALA A 56 9.99 3.31 11.19
N VAL A 57 10.70 3.14 10.06
CA VAL A 57 12.03 3.72 9.87
C VAL A 57 11.95 5.23 9.61
N PHE A 58 10.95 5.72 8.86
CA PHE A 58 10.75 7.15 8.63
C PHE A 58 10.50 7.89 9.94
N GLU A 59 9.55 7.45 10.76
CA GLU A 59 9.21 8.06 12.06
C GLU A 59 10.36 7.96 13.08
N SER A 60 11.23 6.95 12.98
CA SER A 60 12.41 6.86 13.84
C SER A 60 13.47 7.93 13.53
N LYS A 61 13.46 8.47 12.31
CA LYS A 61 14.44 9.45 11.83
C LYS A 61 13.95 10.89 11.89
N TYR A 62 12.64 11.10 11.80
CA TYR A 62 12.04 12.42 11.63
C TYR A 62 10.97 12.68 12.70
N LYS A 63 10.74 13.94 13.01
CA LYS A 63 9.67 14.37 13.94
C LYS A 63 8.31 14.39 13.24
N ALA A 64 7.99 13.30 12.58
CA ALA A 64 6.77 13.12 11.81
C ALA A 64 5.88 12.05 12.43
N LYS A 65 4.56 12.20 12.31
CA LYS A 65 3.58 11.18 12.66
C LYS A 65 2.63 10.97 11.50
N ILE A 66 2.71 9.81 10.87
CA ILE A 66 1.86 9.43 9.74
C ILE A 66 0.92 8.31 10.17
N THR A 67 -0.38 8.54 10.02
CA THR A 67 -1.39 7.50 10.27
C THR A 67 -1.70 6.79 8.97
N LEU A 68 -1.36 5.50 8.88
CA LEU A 68 -1.77 4.67 7.76
C LEU A 68 -3.23 4.26 7.89
N GLN A 69 -3.97 4.35 6.80
CA GLN A 69 -5.37 3.94 6.72
C GLN A 69 -5.50 2.89 5.60
N PRO A 70 -5.45 1.59 5.94
CA PRO A 70 -5.61 0.54 4.95
C PRO A 70 -7.05 0.51 4.43
N LYS A 71 -7.20 0.47 3.10
CA LYS A 71 -8.48 0.39 2.39
C LYS A 71 -8.30 -0.37 1.08
N SER A 72 -9.42 -0.81 0.49
CA SER A 72 -9.40 -1.33 -0.88
C SER A 72 -9.04 -0.24 -1.89
N GLU A 73 -8.52 -0.63 -3.07
CA GLU A 73 -8.18 0.31 -4.15
C GLU A 73 -9.34 1.25 -4.47
N SER A 74 -10.55 0.70 -4.60
CA SER A 74 -11.73 1.49 -4.93
C SER A 74 -12.07 2.53 -3.86
N GLU A 75 -12.00 2.16 -2.57
CA GLU A 75 -12.23 3.09 -1.46
C GLU A 75 -11.15 4.16 -1.38
N CYS A 76 -9.88 3.80 -1.62
CA CYS A 76 -8.78 4.76 -1.71
C CYS A 76 -9.06 5.83 -2.77
N LEU A 77 -9.53 5.43 -3.95
CA LEU A 77 -9.85 6.35 -5.05
C LEU A 77 -11.08 7.21 -4.77
N ILE A 78 -12.12 6.65 -4.14
CA ILE A 78 -13.30 7.41 -3.72
C ILE A 78 -12.90 8.51 -2.73
N ASP A 79 -12.08 8.18 -1.75
CA ASP A 79 -11.65 9.15 -0.74
C ASP A 79 -10.69 10.20 -1.31
N LEU A 80 -9.84 9.84 -2.29
CA LEU A 80 -9.00 10.79 -3.00
C LEU A 80 -9.84 11.77 -3.85
N THR A 81 -10.78 11.25 -4.64
CA THR A 81 -11.63 12.07 -5.51
C THR A 81 -12.63 12.92 -4.76
N SER A 82 -13.04 12.49 -3.56
CA SER A 82 -13.87 13.30 -2.64
C SER A 82 -13.07 14.20 -1.70
N TYR A 83 -11.76 14.34 -1.91
CA TYR A 83 -10.84 15.21 -1.14
C TYR A 83 -10.76 14.91 0.36
N LYS A 84 -11.17 13.72 0.80
CA LYS A 84 -11.01 13.28 2.19
C LYS A 84 -9.55 12.97 2.53
N THR A 85 -8.76 12.64 1.50
CA THR A 85 -7.31 12.46 1.58
C THR A 85 -6.62 13.15 0.42
N LYS A 86 -5.31 13.38 0.58
CA LYS A 86 -4.45 13.95 -0.47
C LYS A 86 -3.28 13.05 -0.84
N ILE A 87 -3.08 11.97 -0.07
CA ILE A 87 -1.94 11.07 -0.24
C ILE A 87 -2.44 9.64 -0.18
N LEU A 88 -2.07 8.85 -1.18
CA LEU A 88 -2.38 7.43 -1.18
C LEU A 88 -1.26 6.59 -1.81
N ILE A 89 -1.24 5.30 -1.49
CA ILE A 89 -0.30 4.32 -2.03
C ILE A 89 -1.09 3.22 -2.71
N LEU A 90 -0.80 3.02 -4.01
CA LEU A 90 -1.46 2.05 -4.87
C LEU A 90 -0.45 1.19 -5.64
N PRO A 91 -0.83 -0.03 -6.06
CA PRO A 91 -0.03 -0.88 -6.95
C PRO A 91 -0.24 -0.54 -8.43
N ARG A 92 -0.50 0.72 -8.75
CA ARG A 92 -0.61 1.27 -10.10
C ARG A 92 -0.57 2.79 -10.12
N LYS A 93 -0.35 3.35 -11.28
CA LYS A 93 -0.58 4.78 -11.54
C LYS A 93 -2.08 5.10 -11.59
N LEU A 94 -2.41 6.39 -11.45
CA LEU A 94 -3.71 6.90 -11.84
C LEU A 94 -3.91 6.72 -13.35
N THR A 95 -5.12 6.39 -13.74
CA THR A 95 -5.54 6.34 -15.15
C THR A 95 -5.60 7.76 -15.73
N SER A 96 -5.63 7.86 -17.08
CA SER A 96 -5.75 9.16 -17.74
C SER A 96 -7.02 9.92 -17.32
N SER A 97 -8.14 9.23 -17.11
CA SER A 97 -9.39 9.84 -16.64
C SER A 97 -9.28 10.37 -15.20
N GLU A 98 -8.62 9.62 -14.32
CA GLU A 98 -8.35 10.05 -12.93
C GLU A 98 -7.43 11.27 -12.90
N ILE A 99 -6.38 11.30 -13.74
CA ILE A 99 -5.49 12.46 -13.87
C ILE A 99 -6.26 13.69 -14.36
N THR A 100 -7.04 13.54 -15.44
CA THR A 100 -7.84 14.63 -16.01
C THR A 100 -8.82 15.21 -15.00
N PHE A 101 -9.42 14.37 -14.14
CA PHE A 101 -10.28 14.84 -13.05
C PHE A 101 -9.55 15.82 -12.11
N PHE A 102 -8.31 15.53 -11.73
CA PHE A 102 -7.51 16.41 -10.87
C PHE A 102 -7.02 17.66 -11.58
N GLU A 103 -6.62 17.55 -12.85
CA GLU A 103 -6.17 18.69 -13.67
C GLU A 103 -7.28 19.73 -13.85
N GLN A 104 -8.53 19.30 -14.05
CA GLN A 104 -9.70 20.20 -14.08
C GLN A 104 -9.88 20.98 -12.77
N LYS A 105 -9.38 20.46 -11.66
CA LYS A 105 -9.37 21.09 -10.34
C LYS A 105 -8.07 21.84 -10.05
N LYS A 106 -7.19 22.00 -11.05
CA LYS A 106 -5.85 22.62 -10.94
C LYS A 106 -4.94 21.90 -9.93
N ILE A 107 -5.16 20.62 -9.71
CA ILE A 107 -4.31 19.75 -8.91
C ILE A 107 -3.50 18.88 -9.88
N LYS A 108 -2.18 18.84 -9.69
CA LYS A 108 -1.27 17.97 -10.46
C LYS A 108 -0.81 16.82 -9.56
N PRO A 109 -1.38 15.62 -9.69
CA PRO A 109 -0.95 14.47 -8.91
C PRO A 109 0.51 14.11 -9.18
N GLN A 110 1.33 14.07 -8.14
CA GLN A 110 2.70 13.57 -8.24
C GLN A 110 2.70 12.09 -7.95
N GLN A 111 3.18 11.29 -8.90
CA GLN A 111 3.17 9.84 -8.83
C GLN A 111 4.60 9.33 -8.81
N THR A 112 5.07 8.88 -7.65
CA THR A 112 6.44 8.39 -7.45
C THR A 112 6.42 6.88 -7.34
N GLN A 113 7.04 6.19 -8.31
CA GLN A 113 7.29 4.75 -8.23
C GLN A 113 8.38 4.48 -7.20
N PHE A 114 8.17 3.48 -6.34
CA PHE A 114 9.16 3.13 -5.33
C PHE A 114 9.55 1.65 -5.33
N ALA A 115 8.70 0.76 -5.88
CA ALA A 115 8.98 -0.67 -5.92
C ALA A 115 8.22 -1.38 -7.04
N THR A 116 8.57 -2.63 -7.29
CA THR A 116 7.77 -3.60 -8.04
C THR A 116 7.50 -4.82 -7.13
N ASP A 117 6.23 -5.21 -7.03
CA ASP A 117 5.72 -6.38 -6.31
C ASP A 117 5.22 -7.44 -7.30
N GLY A 118 4.94 -8.64 -6.82
CA GLY A 118 4.27 -9.71 -7.56
C GLY A 118 3.00 -10.17 -6.85
N LEU A 119 1.93 -10.42 -7.60
CA LEU A 119 0.78 -11.15 -7.08
C LEU A 119 1.12 -12.63 -7.03
N ALA A 120 1.25 -13.19 -5.83
CA ALA A 120 1.48 -14.60 -5.61
C ALA A 120 0.18 -15.38 -5.71
N LEU A 121 0.21 -16.48 -6.44
CA LEU A 121 -0.85 -17.48 -6.45
C LEU A 121 -0.47 -18.58 -5.46
N ILE A 122 -1.31 -18.80 -4.47
CA ILE A 122 -1.07 -19.78 -3.41
C ILE A 122 -2.08 -20.91 -3.46
N LYS A 123 -1.64 -22.10 -3.11
CA LYS A 123 -2.46 -23.31 -3.08
C LYS A 123 -2.15 -24.14 -1.83
N ASN A 124 -3.12 -24.91 -1.36
CA ASN A 124 -2.88 -25.84 -0.27
C ASN A 124 -1.79 -26.85 -0.66
N LYS A 125 -0.85 -27.10 0.23
CA LYS A 125 0.30 -28.00 -0.02
C LYS A 125 -0.11 -29.44 -0.31
N LYS A 126 -1.28 -29.87 0.16
CA LYS A 126 -1.81 -31.23 -0.09
C LYS A 126 -2.07 -31.49 -1.58
N SER A 127 -2.32 -30.47 -2.37
CA SER A 127 -2.59 -30.64 -3.82
C SER A 127 -1.36 -31.04 -4.63
N ASN A 128 -0.15 -30.93 -4.09
CA ASN A 128 1.13 -31.18 -4.78
C ASN A 128 1.36 -30.36 -6.07
N ASP A 129 0.40 -29.55 -6.51
CA ASP A 129 0.56 -28.69 -7.68
C ASP A 129 1.38 -27.45 -7.31
N THR A 130 2.36 -27.15 -8.13
CA THR A 130 3.23 -25.98 -7.97
C THR A 130 3.28 -25.08 -9.21
N LEU A 131 2.55 -25.47 -10.26
CA LEU A 131 2.57 -24.83 -11.57
C LEU A 131 1.16 -24.44 -12.00
N ILE A 132 1.04 -23.30 -12.71
CA ILE A 132 -0.22 -22.84 -13.27
C ILE A 132 -0.02 -22.06 -14.55
N ASP A 133 -0.88 -22.30 -15.55
CA ASP A 133 -0.91 -21.51 -16.78
C ASP A 133 -1.74 -20.25 -16.61
N LEU A 134 -1.23 -19.14 -17.13
CA LEU A 134 -1.97 -17.88 -17.14
C LEU A 134 -3.28 -18.01 -17.94
N SER A 135 -3.26 -18.79 -19.02
CA SER A 135 -4.44 -19.11 -19.83
C SER A 135 -5.52 -19.88 -19.06
N ASP A 136 -5.16 -20.75 -18.12
CA ASP A 136 -6.14 -21.43 -17.26
C ASP A 136 -6.85 -20.43 -16.33
N ILE A 137 -6.11 -19.43 -15.80
CA ILE A 137 -6.68 -18.37 -14.99
C ILE A 137 -7.64 -17.52 -15.82
N GLU A 138 -7.22 -17.09 -17.02
CA GLU A 138 -8.06 -16.29 -17.89
C GLU A 138 -9.32 -17.07 -18.33
N ASN A 139 -9.18 -18.36 -18.67
CA ASN A 139 -10.32 -19.21 -18.99
C ASN A 139 -11.30 -19.32 -17.83
N PHE A 140 -10.80 -19.57 -16.62
CA PHE A 140 -11.64 -19.64 -15.42
C PHE A 140 -12.41 -18.33 -15.19
N LEU A 141 -11.73 -17.20 -15.25
CA LEU A 141 -12.37 -15.89 -15.05
C LEU A 141 -13.35 -15.50 -16.17
N ASN A 142 -13.18 -16.05 -17.36
CA ASN A 142 -14.11 -15.92 -18.49
C ASN A 142 -15.18 -17.02 -18.52
N GLN A 143 -15.31 -17.85 -17.49
CA GLN A 143 -16.27 -18.95 -17.39
C GLN A 143 -16.14 -19.98 -18.56
N LYS A 144 -14.91 -20.15 -19.05
CA LYS A 144 -14.54 -21.17 -20.03
C LYS A 144 -14.00 -22.42 -19.31
N PRO A 145 -13.93 -23.57 -19.98
CA PRO A 145 -13.34 -24.77 -19.40
C PRO A 145 -11.94 -24.51 -18.84
N SER A 146 -11.72 -24.81 -17.56
CA SER A 146 -10.48 -24.62 -16.82
C SER A 146 -10.30 -25.73 -15.79
N LYS A 147 -9.04 -25.99 -15.41
CA LYS A 147 -8.69 -26.92 -14.33
C LYS A 147 -8.87 -26.32 -12.93
N ILE A 148 -9.12 -25.00 -12.84
CA ILE A 148 -9.27 -24.27 -11.58
C ILE A 148 -10.65 -24.54 -11.00
N LYS A 149 -10.72 -25.04 -9.77
CA LYS A 149 -11.98 -25.24 -9.04
C LYS A 149 -12.56 -23.94 -8.48
N GLY A 150 -11.70 -23.02 -8.09
CA GLY A 150 -12.12 -21.73 -7.54
C GLY A 150 -10.94 -20.85 -7.20
N MET A 151 -11.20 -19.55 -7.16
CA MET A 151 -10.21 -18.51 -6.79
C MET A 151 -10.69 -17.73 -5.57
N VAL A 152 -9.73 -17.29 -4.76
CA VAL A 152 -9.97 -16.61 -3.49
C VAL A 152 -9.16 -15.31 -3.46
N PHE A 153 -9.85 -14.21 -3.22
CA PHE A 153 -9.30 -12.85 -3.16
C PHE A 153 -9.48 -12.24 -1.78
N ASP A 154 -8.73 -11.21 -1.49
CA ASP A 154 -8.79 -10.42 -0.24
C ASP A 154 -10.11 -9.64 -0.12
N ASN A 155 -10.38 -8.72 -1.06
CA ASN A 155 -11.56 -7.86 -1.03
C ASN A 155 -12.14 -7.72 -2.44
N PRO A 156 -13.45 -7.78 -2.65
CA PRO A 156 -14.05 -7.64 -3.99
C PRO A 156 -13.72 -6.31 -4.68
N ASN A 157 -13.31 -5.29 -3.93
CA ASN A 157 -12.92 -3.97 -4.42
C ASN A 157 -11.40 -3.74 -4.38
N SER A 158 -10.61 -4.79 -4.17
CA SER A 158 -9.16 -4.69 -4.02
C SER A 158 -8.44 -4.49 -5.35
N SER A 159 -7.18 -4.09 -5.25
CA SER A 159 -6.28 -4.00 -6.40
C SER A 159 -5.99 -5.35 -7.04
N SER A 160 -6.01 -6.43 -6.25
CA SER A 160 -5.88 -7.80 -6.76
C SER A 160 -7.02 -8.14 -7.70
N VAL A 161 -8.26 -7.87 -7.30
CA VAL A 161 -9.46 -8.05 -8.16
C VAL A 161 -9.39 -7.15 -9.39
N SER A 162 -9.04 -5.88 -9.22
CA SER A 162 -8.85 -4.93 -10.35
C SER A 162 -7.78 -5.41 -11.34
N TYR A 163 -6.70 -6.00 -10.85
CA TYR A 163 -5.64 -6.58 -11.70
C TYR A 163 -6.17 -7.75 -12.52
N PHE A 164 -6.84 -8.72 -11.89
CA PHE A 164 -7.33 -9.92 -12.57
C PHE A 164 -8.51 -9.65 -13.50
N THR A 165 -9.38 -8.68 -13.21
CA THR A 165 -10.43 -8.26 -14.16
C THR A 165 -9.83 -7.68 -15.44
N LYS A 166 -8.76 -6.87 -15.31
CA LYS A 166 -8.02 -6.34 -16.47
C LYS A 166 -7.30 -7.43 -17.24
N LEU A 167 -6.63 -8.37 -16.53
CA LEU A 167 -5.92 -9.49 -17.11
C LEU A 167 -6.83 -10.36 -17.97
N ALA A 168 -8.01 -10.69 -17.43
CA ALA A 168 -9.00 -11.53 -18.11
C ALA A 168 -9.90 -10.76 -19.09
N HIS A 169 -9.75 -9.43 -19.22
CA HIS A 169 -10.59 -8.56 -20.03
C HIS A 169 -12.09 -8.67 -19.70
N VAL A 170 -12.43 -8.81 -18.42
CA VAL A 170 -13.82 -8.84 -17.94
C VAL A 170 -14.16 -7.57 -17.17
N SER A 171 -15.42 -7.17 -17.15
CA SER A 171 -15.88 -6.00 -16.40
C SER A 171 -15.93 -6.23 -14.88
N LYS A 172 -16.16 -7.49 -14.47
CA LYS A 172 -16.16 -7.96 -13.07
C LYS A 172 -15.80 -9.44 -13.04
N LEU A 173 -15.29 -9.91 -11.90
CA LEU A 173 -15.05 -11.34 -11.69
C LEU A 173 -16.38 -12.11 -11.65
N PRO A 174 -16.39 -13.37 -12.09
CA PRO A 174 -17.55 -14.25 -11.96
C PRO A 174 -17.90 -14.43 -10.48
N THR A 175 -19.18 -14.64 -10.19
CA THR A 175 -19.64 -14.92 -8.83
C THR A 175 -19.57 -16.41 -8.48
N GLU A 176 -19.54 -17.25 -9.48
CA GLU A 176 -19.43 -18.71 -9.29
C GLU A 176 -17.99 -19.11 -9.04
N ASN A 177 -17.75 -19.82 -7.94
CA ASN A 177 -16.44 -20.32 -7.52
C ASN A 177 -15.35 -19.22 -7.33
N VAL A 178 -15.73 -17.97 -7.19
CA VAL A 178 -14.86 -16.88 -6.79
C VAL A 178 -15.30 -16.35 -5.42
N PHE A 179 -14.38 -16.37 -4.46
CA PHE A 179 -14.64 -16.00 -3.08
C PHE A 179 -13.80 -14.78 -2.72
N SER A 180 -14.30 -13.96 -1.81
CA SER A 180 -13.58 -12.82 -1.28
C SER A 180 -13.69 -12.78 0.23
N PHE A 181 -12.61 -12.41 0.88
CA PHE A 181 -12.53 -12.16 2.31
C PHE A 181 -12.36 -10.64 2.57
N LYS A 182 -11.82 -10.26 3.71
CA LYS A 182 -11.53 -8.86 4.02
C LYS A 182 -10.05 -8.54 3.93
N THR A 183 -9.18 -9.54 4.16
CA THR A 183 -7.74 -9.35 4.28
C THR A 183 -6.97 -10.49 3.61
N ASN A 184 -5.71 -10.21 3.28
CA ASN A 184 -4.80 -11.25 2.75
C ASN A 184 -4.51 -12.35 3.79
N ASP A 185 -4.49 -12.04 5.09
CA ASP A 185 -4.36 -13.05 6.15
C ASP A 185 -5.49 -14.08 6.12
N GLU A 186 -6.73 -13.64 5.89
CA GLU A 186 -7.88 -14.52 5.77
C GLU A 186 -7.80 -15.38 4.51
N VAL A 187 -7.28 -14.87 3.40
CA VAL A 187 -7.02 -15.65 2.18
C VAL A 187 -5.99 -16.76 2.46
N ILE A 188 -4.84 -16.41 3.08
CA ILE A 188 -3.79 -17.37 3.43
C ILE A 188 -4.34 -18.48 4.34
N LYS A 189 -5.09 -18.09 5.38
CA LYS A 189 -5.74 -19.02 6.28
C LYS A 189 -6.69 -19.96 5.54
N TYR A 190 -7.60 -19.41 4.73
CA TYR A 190 -8.57 -20.20 3.98
C TYR A 190 -7.89 -21.22 3.08
N ILE A 191 -6.88 -20.83 2.32
CA ILE A 191 -6.13 -21.73 1.44
C ILE A 191 -5.38 -22.80 2.24
N SER A 192 -4.87 -22.47 3.43
CA SER A 192 -4.21 -23.45 4.31
C SER A 192 -5.15 -24.55 4.80
N GLU A 193 -6.44 -24.25 4.94
CA GLU A 193 -7.47 -25.15 5.48
C GLU A 193 -8.27 -25.87 4.37
N ASN A 194 -8.29 -25.33 3.13
CA ASN A 194 -9.12 -25.81 2.04
C ASN A 194 -8.30 -26.16 0.79
N ASP A 195 -8.37 -27.42 0.36
CA ASP A 195 -7.71 -27.87 -0.88
C ASP A 195 -8.55 -27.56 -2.13
N GLY A 196 -7.87 -27.40 -3.26
CA GLY A 196 -8.49 -27.23 -4.58
C GLY A 196 -8.73 -25.79 -4.98
N TYR A 197 -8.53 -24.83 -4.10
CA TYR A 197 -8.67 -23.38 -4.37
C TYR A 197 -7.31 -22.71 -4.61
N ILE A 198 -7.32 -21.60 -5.35
CA ILE A 198 -6.16 -20.74 -5.58
C ILE A 198 -6.41 -19.41 -4.90
N GLY A 199 -5.55 -19.08 -3.92
CA GLY A 199 -5.56 -17.76 -3.28
C GLY A 199 -4.68 -16.78 -4.04
N VAL A 200 -5.09 -15.51 -4.06
CA VAL A 200 -4.34 -14.40 -4.64
C VAL A 200 -3.94 -13.46 -3.52
N VAL A 201 -2.63 -13.28 -3.33
CA VAL A 201 -2.05 -12.38 -2.30
C VAL A 201 -0.86 -11.62 -2.86
N GLY A 202 -0.50 -10.47 -2.27
CA GLY A 202 0.76 -9.82 -2.59
C GLY A 202 1.96 -10.65 -2.12
N MET A 203 3.06 -10.67 -2.89
CA MET A 203 4.26 -11.42 -2.51
C MET A 203 4.86 -10.94 -1.17
N ASN A 204 4.66 -9.67 -0.83
CA ASN A 204 5.04 -9.11 0.47
C ASN A 204 4.37 -9.81 1.67
N TRP A 205 3.14 -10.33 1.53
CA TRP A 205 2.46 -11.12 2.57
C TRP A 205 3.05 -12.50 2.78
N ILE A 206 3.80 -13.00 1.81
CA ILE A 206 4.52 -14.29 1.90
C ILE A 206 5.94 -14.07 2.43
N SER A 207 6.64 -13.04 1.94
CA SER A 207 8.01 -12.73 2.33
C SER A 207 8.12 -12.07 3.71
N GLN A 208 7.09 -11.32 4.11
CA GLN A 208 6.97 -10.65 5.41
C GLN A 208 5.59 -10.93 6.04
N PRO A 209 5.33 -12.18 6.45
CA PRO A 209 4.03 -12.57 6.99
C PRO A 209 3.73 -11.86 8.31
N THR A 210 2.47 -11.55 8.52
CA THR A 210 1.98 -11.10 9.83
C THR A 210 2.03 -12.24 10.86
N ASN A 211 1.91 -11.91 12.13
CA ASN A 211 1.79 -12.92 13.19
C ASN A 211 0.55 -13.82 13.00
N ALA A 212 -0.49 -13.33 12.33
CA ALA A 212 -1.71 -14.07 12.07
C ALA A 212 -1.52 -15.15 11.00
N SER A 213 -0.77 -14.84 9.92
CA SER A 213 -0.56 -15.74 8.78
C SER A 213 0.67 -16.63 8.89
N LEU A 214 1.69 -16.26 9.70
CA LEU A 214 2.97 -16.96 9.81
C LEU A 214 2.82 -18.48 10.02
N LYS A 215 1.89 -18.90 10.88
CA LYS A 215 1.66 -20.33 11.19
C LYS A 215 1.10 -21.14 10.01
N TYR A 216 0.50 -20.48 9.01
CA TYR A 216 -0.12 -21.13 7.86
C TYR A 216 0.82 -21.30 6.66
N LEU A 217 1.94 -20.55 6.61
CA LEU A 217 2.84 -20.57 5.46
C LEU A 217 3.42 -21.95 5.15
N ASN A 218 3.65 -22.78 6.16
CA ASN A 218 4.17 -24.14 5.97
C ASN A 218 3.16 -25.10 5.33
N THR A 219 1.89 -24.72 5.23
CA THR A 219 0.79 -25.54 4.70
C THR A 219 0.34 -25.11 3.31
N ILE A 220 0.95 -24.10 2.75
CA ILE A 220 0.67 -23.61 1.40
C ILE A 220 1.90 -23.67 0.51
N ASN A 221 1.67 -23.76 -0.80
CA ASN A 221 2.68 -23.60 -1.85
C ASN A 221 2.40 -22.31 -2.62
N VAL A 222 3.46 -21.59 -3.00
CA VAL A 222 3.37 -20.51 -3.99
C VAL A 222 3.61 -21.13 -5.36
N LEU A 223 2.71 -20.84 -6.31
CA LEU A 223 2.75 -21.39 -7.65
C LEU A 223 3.71 -20.62 -8.55
N SER A 224 4.41 -21.34 -9.42
CA SER A 224 5.07 -20.75 -10.59
C SER A 224 4.06 -20.60 -11.73
N VAL A 225 4.08 -19.44 -12.38
CA VAL A 225 3.11 -19.06 -13.42
C VAL A 225 3.77 -19.11 -14.79
N GLN A 226 3.15 -19.76 -15.75
CA GLN A 226 3.56 -19.73 -17.15
C GLN A 226 2.82 -18.62 -17.89
N SER A 227 3.53 -17.77 -18.63
CA SER A 227 2.91 -16.81 -19.55
C SER A 227 2.60 -17.48 -20.89
N ARG A 228 1.64 -16.87 -21.66
CA ARG A 228 1.24 -17.39 -22.99
C ARG A 228 2.41 -17.53 -23.97
N ASP A 229 3.35 -16.58 -23.89
CA ASP A 229 4.45 -16.45 -24.85
C ASP A 229 5.73 -17.16 -24.40
N LYS A 230 5.73 -17.78 -23.20
CA LYS A 230 6.90 -18.38 -22.59
C LYS A 230 6.63 -19.83 -22.22
N LYS A 231 7.56 -20.70 -22.55
CA LYS A 231 7.46 -22.15 -22.27
C LYS A 231 7.94 -22.51 -20.85
N GLU A 232 8.36 -21.55 -20.06
CA GLU A 232 8.89 -21.78 -18.70
C GLU A 232 7.89 -21.31 -17.65
N TYR A 233 7.84 -22.01 -16.51
CA TYR A 233 7.11 -21.58 -15.32
C TYR A 233 7.99 -20.71 -14.43
N VAL A 234 7.53 -19.53 -14.09
CA VAL A 234 8.31 -18.52 -13.38
C VAL A 234 7.76 -18.35 -11.97
N TYR A 235 8.61 -18.58 -10.97
CA TYR A 235 8.28 -18.32 -9.57
C TYR A 235 8.38 -16.82 -9.27
N PRO A 236 7.53 -16.24 -8.40
CA PRO A 236 7.57 -14.81 -8.05
C PRO A 236 8.74 -14.44 -7.13
N SER A 237 9.96 -14.84 -7.50
CA SER A 237 11.17 -14.44 -6.79
C SER A 237 11.56 -13.00 -7.13
N GLN A 238 12.30 -12.36 -6.22
CA GLN A 238 12.84 -11.02 -6.44
C GLN A 238 13.64 -10.91 -7.75
N ASP A 239 14.45 -11.92 -8.07
CA ASP A 239 15.23 -11.96 -9.31
C ASP A 239 14.32 -12.03 -10.55
N ASN A 240 13.30 -12.86 -10.53
CA ASN A 240 12.36 -12.99 -11.64
C ASN A 240 11.50 -11.73 -11.83
N LEU A 241 11.15 -11.05 -10.74
CA LEU A 241 10.51 -9.74 -10.79
C LEU A 241 11.45 -8.67 -11.35
N ALA A 242 12.71 -8.63 -10.90
CA ALA A 242 13.71 -7.68 -11.39
C ALA A 242 14.05 -7.89 -12.88
N MET A 243 14.06 -9.14 -13.36
CA MET A 243 14.23 -9.48 -14.76
C MET A 243 12.97 -9.33 -15.60
N GLN A 244 11.85 -8.89 -15.01
CA GLN A 244 10.53 -8.76 -15.66
C GLN A 244 10.03 -10.07 -16.30
N LYS A 245 10.42 -11.22 -15.73
CA LYS A 245 10.01 -12.54 -16.20
C LYS A 245 8.67 -12.99 -15.61
N TYR A 246 8.38 -12.58 -14.36
CA TYR A 246 7.15 -12.97 -13.69
C TYR A 246 5.94 -12.23 -14.26
N PRO A 247 4.92 -12.93 -14.76
CA PRO A 247 3.84 -12.30 -15.54
C PRO A 247 2.82 -11.52 -14.70
N LEU A 248 2.75 -11.75 -13.37
CA LEU A 248 1.83 -11.07 -12.47
C LEU A 248 2.53 -10.01 -11.61
N ALA A 249 3.54 -9.34 -12.19
CA ALA A 249 4.22 -8.21 -11.56
C ALA A 249 3.38 -6.93 -11.62
N ARG A 250 3.52 -6.06 -10.62
CA ARG A 250 2.87 -4.74 -10.55
C ARG A 250 3.78 -3.71 -9.90
N ASP A 251 3.77 -2.50 -10.43
CA ASP A 251 4.55 -1.39 -9.90
C ASP A 251 3.80 -0.64 -8.80
N LEU A 252 4.51 -0.28 -7.74
CA LEU A 252 3.98 0.40 -6.56
C LEU A 252 4.26 1.89 -6.60
N TYR A 253 3.24 2.70 -6.34
CA TYR A 253 3.31 4.16 -6.40
C TYR A 253 2.79 4.80 -5.12
N ILE A 254 3.47 5.85 -4.67
CA ILE A 254 2.88 6.86 -3.80
C ILE A 254 2.38 8.02 -4.68
N ILE A 255 1.15 8.40 -4.46
CA ILE A 255 0.45 9.45 -5.21
C ILE A 255 0.15 10.58 -4.25
N ASN A 256 0.70 11.75 -4.53
CA ASN A 256 0.57 12.94 -3.69
C ASN A 256 -0.15 14.06 -4.44
N CYS A 257 -1.29 14.48 -3.90
CA CYS A 257 -2.15 15.57 -4.39
C CYS A 257 -2.16 16.78 -3.42
N GLN A 258 -1.17 16.92 -2.52
CA GLN A 258 -1.17 18.01 -1.51
C GLN A 258 -1.04 19.41 -2.11
N GLY A 259 -0.25 19.55 -3.19
CA GLY A 259 0.00 20.85 -3.81
C GLY A 259 0.96 21.77 -3.03
N TYR A 260 1.57 21.26 -1.95
CA TYR A 260 2.59 21.95 -1.13
C TYR A 260 3.63 20.94 -0.62
N ASP A 261 4.75 21.45 -0.10
CA ASP A 261 5.87 20.64 0.39
C ASP A 261 5.58 20.15 1.82
N GLY A 262 4.74 19.10 1.91
CA GLY A 262 4.35 18.47 3.16
C GLY A 262 4.92 17.07 3.34
N LEU A 263 4.45 16.35 4.37
CA LEU A 263 4.88 14.98 4.71
C LEU A 263 4.67 13.98 3.57
N GLY A 264 3.67 14.19 2.70
CA GLY A 264 3.48 13.35 1.52
C GLY A 264 4.67 13.38 0.57
N MET A 265 5.26 14.56 0.32
CA MET A 265 6.47 14.70 -0.48
C MET A 265 7.68 14.10 0.26
N GLY A 266 7.80 14.35 1.55
CA GLY A 266 8.88 13.82 2.38
C GLY A 266 8.88 12.29 2.42
N PHE A 267 7.72 11.68 2.63
CA PHE A 267 7.60 10.22 2.63
C PHE A 267 7.83 9.61 1.24
N ALA A 268 7.33 10.25 0.17
CA ALA A 268 7.63 9.84 -1.21
C ALA A 268 9.14 9.86 -1.50
N SER A 269 9.83 10.92 -1.07
CA SER A 269 11.29 11.05 -1.20
C SER A 269 12.03 10.00 -0.37
N PHE A 270 11.53 9.65 0.80
CA PHE A 270 12.09 8.59 1.63
C PHE A 270 11.93 7.21 0.98
N LEU A 271 10.73 6.88 0.48
CA LEU A 271 10.46 5.62 -0.22
C LEU A 271 11.39 5.44 -1.43
N ALA A 272 11.58 6.49 -2.23
CA ALA A 272 12.45 6.50 -3.41
C ALA A 272 13.94 6.69 -3.07
N GLY A 273 14.27 7.04 -1.83
CA GLY A 273 15.61 7.29 -1.33
C GLY A 273 16.36 6.02 -0.94
N GLU A 274 17.68 6.13 -0.71
CA GLU A 274 18.57 4.98 -0.41
C GLU A 274 18.05 4.10 0.73
N VAL A 275 17.53 4.69 1.80
CA VAL A 275 17.06 3.95 2.98
C VAL A 275 15.78 3.17 2.66
N GLY A 276 14.79 3.82 2.06
CA GLY A 276 13.54 3.18 1.65
C GLY A 276 13.81 2.05 0.63
N GLN A 277 14.69 2.29 -0.35
CA GLN A 277 15.03 1.28 -1.35
C GLN A 277 15.77 0.08 -0.75
N ARG A 278 16.56 0.26 0.33
CA ARG A 278 17.16 -0.87 1.07
C ARG A 278 16.12 -1.69 1.84
N ILE A 279 15.09 -1.08 2.37
CA ILE A 279 13.98 -1.78 3.02
C ILE A 279 13.24 -2.61 1.96
N ILE A 280 12.90 -2.04 0.80
CA ILE A 280 12.27 -2.76 -0.32
C ILE A 280 13.13 -3.97 -0.73
N LEU A 281 14.44 -3.78 -0.92
CA LEU A 281 15.34 -4.87 -1.31
C LEU A 281 15.35 -6.01 -0.28
N LYS A 282 15.35 -5.67 1.02
CA LYS A 282 15.34 -6.66 2.11
C LYS A 282 14.00 -7.39 2.25
N SER A 283 12.90 -6.76 1.86
CA SER A 283 11.56 -7.37 1.92
C SER A 283 11.29 -8.38 0.80
N GLY A 284 12.24 -8.59 -0.12
CA GLY A 284 12.07 -9.49 -1.25
C GLY A 284 11.32 -8.88 -2.44
N LEU A 285 11.00 -7.59 -2.38
CA LEU A 285 10.44 -6.81 -3.49
C LEU A 285 11.57 -6.18 -4.33
N VAL A 286 11.24 -5.72 -5.52
CA VAL A 286 12.22 -5.07 -6.39
C VAL A 286 12.21 -3.56 -6.15
N PRO A 287 13.33 -2.97 -5.69
CA PRO A 287 13.42 -1.52 -5.53
C PRO A 287 13.42 -0.83 -6.90
N PHE A 288 12.77 0.33 -7.00
CA PHE A 288 12.77 1.15 -8.22
C PHE A 288 14.19 1.61 -8.60
N LYS A 289 15.04 1.85 -7.58
CA LYS A 289 16.47 2.13 -7.75
C LYS A 289 17.27 1.16 -6.90
N THR A 290 18.16 0.41 -7.50
CA THR A 290 19.06 -0.48 -6.77
C THR A 290 19.95 0.34 -5.83
N PRO A 291 19.88 0.15 -4.50
CA PRO A 291 20.73 0.88 -3.57
C PRO A 291 22.21 0.45 -3.73
N GLY A 292 23.11 1.42 -3.67
CA GLY A 292 24.54 1.16 -3.76
C GLY A 292 25.06 0.24 -2.65
N ARG A 293 26.04 -0.62 -2.95
CA ARG A 293 26.73 -1.43 -1.93
C ARG A 293 27.73 -0.56 -1.16
N LYS A 294 27.58 -0.46 0.16
CA LYS A 294 28.61 0.12 1.04
C LYS A 294 29.47 -1.02 1.58
N ILE A 295 30.69 -1.14 1.08
CA ILE A 295 31.67 -2.10 1.60
C ILE A 295 32.45 -1.39 2.72
N ARG A 296 32.31 -1.87 3.95
CA ARG A 296 33.10 -1.43 5.09
C ARG A 296 34.29 -2.40 5.22
N ILE A 297 35.48 -1.97 4.82
CA ILE A 297 36.67 -2.74 5.06
C ILE A 297 37.12 -2.43 6.50
N THR A 298 36.98 -3.37 7.40
CA THR A 298 37.59 -3.31 8.72
C THR A 298 38.95 -4.00 8.60
N SER A 299 40.05 -3.21 8.61
CA SER A 299 41.38 -3.75 8.88
C SER A 299 41.39 -4.28 10.32
N LYS A 300 41.76 -5.56 10.50
CA LYS A 300 42.03 -6.15 11.81
C LYS A 300 43.32 -5.59 12.34
#